data_4d77fe1c4fd0b1322917d172414bb5aa
#
_entry.id   4d77fe1c4fd0b1322917d172414bb5aa
#
_cell.length_a   1.000
_cell.length_b   1.000
_cell.length_c   1.000
_cell.angle_alpha   90.00
_cell.angle_beta   90.00
_cell.angle_gamma   90.00
#
_symmetry.space_group_name_H-M   'P 1'
#
loop_
_entity.id
_entity.type
_entity.pdbx_description
1 polymer ?
#
loop_
_entity_poly.entity_id
_entity_poly.type
_entity_poly.pdbx_seq_one_letter_code
_entity_poly.pdbx_strand_id
1 'polypeptide(L)'
;MIRSIFKILATLVALCFAMGTLNAQSKAFGANFSITGAGFSYEHYVDNNCFLSLNLCLDADDLMWLRATDPGASASLVWNMVFKEKTSVYGNKISFFAGPGIMAGYVTDLSNTAGAAFGLMGRVGLECRFQRPVMLSVSLSPILGCHITTEKEEVRMRLYKSGLLQFVIPEIGIKYAF
;
A
#
# COMPACT_ATOMS: atom_id res chain seq x y z
N MET A 1 2.29 -18.49 -19.56
CA MET A 1 1.90 -17.20 -18.97
C MET A 1 2.42 -17.01 -17.54
N ILE A 2 2.16 -17.90 -16.61
CA ILE A 2 2.61 -17.80 -15.19
C ILE A 2 4.13 -17.68 -15.05
N ARG A 3 4.92 -18.44 -15.81
CA ARG A 3 6.40 -18.36 -15.78
C ARG A 3 6.96 -17.01 -16.24
N SER A 4 6.27 -16.31 -17.13
CA SER A 4 6.70 -14.96 -17.57
C SER A 4 6.41 -13.92 -16.50
N ILE A 5 5.28 -14.01 -15.81
CA ILE A 5 4.91 -13.13 -14.70
C ILE A 5 5.91 -13.28 -13.56
N PHE A 6 6.29 -14.53 -13.23
CA PHE A 6 7.29 -14.79 -12.19
C PHE A 6 8.67 -14.22 -12.53
N LYS A 7 9.09 -14.29 -13.80
CA LYS A 7 10.35 -13.67 -14.25
C LYS A 7 10.31 -12.15 -14.16
N ILE A 8 9.19 -11.52 -14.55
CA ILE A 8 9.02 -10.06 -14.46
C ILE A 8 9.06 -9.63 -12.99
N LEU A 9 8.34 -10.33 -12.11
CA LEU A 9 8.34 -10.05 -10.68
C LEU A 9 9.74 -10.22 -10.06
N ALA A 10 10.44 -11.29 -10.39
CA ALA A 10 11.80 -11.54 -9.92
C ALA A 10 12.79 -10.48 -10.43
N THR A 11 12.65 -10.03 -11.68
CA THR A 11 13.49 -8.95 -12.24
C THR A 11 13.19 -7.62 -11.57
N LEU A 12 11.93 -7.32 -11.27
CA LEU A 12 11.53 -6.10 -10.57
C LEU A 12 12.10 -6.07 -9.14
N VAL A 13 12.01 -7.19 -8.44
CA VAL A 13 12.59 -7.36 -7.09
C VAL A 13 14.11 -7.22 -7.14
N ALA A 14 14.80 -7.86 -8.11
CA ALA A 14 16.25 -7.74 -8.28
C ALA A 14 16.67 -6.31 -8.62
N LEU A 15 15.89 -5.58 -9.42
CA LEU A 15 16.13 -4.17 -9.75
C LEU A 15 16.00 -3.27 -8.51
N CYS A 16 15.02 -3.53 -7.64
CA CYS A 16 14.86 -2.82 -6.37
C CYS A 16 16.06 -3.04 -5.45
N PHE A 17 16.61 -4.26 -5.40
CA PHE A 17 17.83 -4.57 -4.62
C PHE A 17 19.09 -3.93 -5.22
N ALA A 18 19.21 -3.87 -6.54
CA ALA A 18 20.39 -3.29 -7.22
C ALA A 18 20.48 -1.76 -7.03
N MET A 19 19.37 -1.06 -6.84
CA MET A 19 19.37 0.38 -6.53
C MET A 19 19.83 0.69 -5.09
N GLY A 20 20.01 -0.32 -4.24
CA GLY A 20 20.33 -0.18 -2.81
C GLY A 20 21.73 0.28 -2.47
N THR A 21 22.66 0.41 -3.42
CA THR A 21 24.08 0.63 -3.14
C THR A 21 24.57 2.07 -3.22
N LEU A 22 23.70 3.04 -3.52
CA LEU A 22 24.10 4.44 -3.66
C LEU A 22 23.35 5.33 -2.67
N ASN A 23 24.10 5.78 -1.65
CA ASN A 23 23.76 6.75 -0.63
C ASN A 23 22.98 6.25 0.59
N ALA A 24 23.41 6.72 1.76
CA ALA A 24 22.88 6.50 3.10
C ALA A 24 21.45 7.04 3.34
N GLN A 25 20.58 7.02 2.34
CA GLN A 25 19.17 7.30 2.49
C GLN A 25 18.49 6.03 2.96
N SER A 26 17.86 6.09 4.11
CA SER A 26 17.14 4.96 4.66
C SER A 26 16.00 4.57 3.73
N LYS A 27 16.04 3.34 3.29
CA LYS A 27 14.97 2.69 2.52
C LYS A 27 14.32 1.66 3.41
N ALA A 28 13.06 1.37 3.20
CA ALA A 28 12.40 0.31 3.92
C ALA A 28 11.60 -0.56 2.95
N PHE A 29 11.60 -1.85 3.21
CA PHE A 29 10.78 -2.83 2.51
C PHE A 29 10.03 -3.67 3.54
N GLY A 30 8.77 -3.98 3.28
CA GLY A 30 7.97 -4.73 4.21
C GLY A 30 6.69 -5.29 3.63
N ALA A 31 5.88 -5.83 4.52
CA ALA A 31 4.57 -6.35 4.22
C ALA A 31 3.51 -5.53 4.96
N ASN A 32 2.39 -5.32 4.31
CA ASN A 32 1.21 -4.66 4.84
C ASN A 32 0.05 -5.64 4.89
N PHE A 33 -0.73 -5.56 5.93
CA PHE A 33 -1.88 -6.42 6.18
C PHE A 33 -3.08 -5.57 6.58
N SER A 34 -4.21 -5.86 5.99
CA SER A 34 -5.51 -5.32 6.37
C SER A 34 -6.55 -6.44 6.37
N ILE A 35 -7.75 -6.13 6.81
CA ILE A 35 -8.87 -7.07 6.77
C ILE A 35 -9.23 -7.40 5.31
N THR A 36 -9.00 -6.47 4.40
CA THR A 36 -9.36 -6.59 2.98
C THR A 36 -8.24 -7.16 2.11
N GLY A 37 -7.03 -7.36 2.65
CA GLY A 37 -5.95 -7.88 1.83
C GLY A 37 -4.58 -7.84 2.49
N ALA A 38 -3.59 -8.27 1.72
CA ALA A 38 -2.19 -8.24 2.10
C ALA A 38 -1.34 -7.74 0.95
N GLY A 39 -0.22 -7.12 1.26
CA GLY A 39 0.62 -6.54 0.24
C GLY A 39 2.07 -6.34 0.68
N PHE A 40 2.84 -5.82 -0.26
CA PHE A 40 4.22 -5.41 -0.03
C PHE A 40 4.32 -3.90 -0.14
N SER A 41 5.19 -3.31 0.67
CA SER A 41 5.49 -1.89 0.63
C SER A 41 6.99 -1.67 0.48
N TYR A 42 7.33 -0.69 -0.34
CA TYR A 42 8.66 -0.14 -0.45
C TYR A 42 8.59 1.35 -0.14
N GLU A 43 9.45 1.81 0.75
CA GLU A 43 9.55 3.21 1.13
C GLU A 43 10.93 3.76 0.82
N HIS A 44 10.95 4.92 0.23
CA HIS A 44 12.13 5.69 -0.06
C HIS A 44 12.09 7.03 0.68
N TYR A 45 12.93 7.20 1.68
CA TYR A 45 13.03 8.43 2.44
C TYR A 45 13.85 9.44 1.64
N VAL A 46 13.16 10.47 1.16
CA VAL A 46 13.76 11.56 0.38
C VAL A 46 14.48 12.53 1.31
N ASP A 47 13.88 12.77 2.48
CA ASP A 47 14.41 13.63 3.53
C ASP A 47 13.91 13.10 4.89
N ASN A 48 14.39 13.69 5.98
CA ASN A 48 13.96 13.35 7.34
C ASN A 48 12.45 13.51 7.57
N ASN A 49 11.81 14.39 6.79
CA ASN A 49 10.40 14.73 6.93
C ASN A 49 9.52 14.23 5.79
N CYS A 50 10.09 13.58 4.76
CA CYS A 50 9.32 13.14 3.59
C CYS A 50 9.79 11.78 3.10
N PHE A 51 8.83 10.91 2.73
CA PHE A 51 9.11 9.63 2.11
C PHE A 51 8.06 9.25 1.07
N LEU A 52 8.50 8.57 0.03
CA LEU A 52 7.67 8.01 -1.02
C LEU A 52 7.38 6.55 -0.70
N SER A 53 6.11 6.16 -0.68
CA SER A 53 5.70 4.77 -0.50
C SER A 53 5.13 4.21 -1.80
N LEU A 54 5.66 3.09 -2.25
CA LEU A 54 5.08 2.24 -3.28
C LEU A 54 4.48 1.01 -2.61
N ASN A 55 3.19 0.78 -2.78
CA ASN A 55 2.52 -0.39 -2.22
C ASN A 55 1.93 -1.22 -3.36
N LEU A 56 2.09 -2.53 -3.25
CA LEU A 56 1.46 -3.54 -4.11
C LEU A 56 0.58 -4.40 -3.21
N CYS A 57 -0.72 -4.35 -3.41
CA CYS A 57 -1.71 -5.03 -2.59
C CYS A 57 -2.44 -6.09 -3.40
N LEU A 58 -2.67 -7.23 -2.79
CA LEU A 58 -3.59 -8.26 -3.26
C LEU A 58 -4.87 -8.11 -2.43
N ASP A 59 -5.92 -7.68 -3.07
CA ASP A 59 -7.23 -7.55 -2.46
C ASP A 59 -7.92 -8.93 -2.46
N ALA A 60 -8.29 -9.36 -1.27
CA ALA A 60 -9.09 -10.55 -1.06
C ALA A 60 -10.24 -10.13 -0.16
N ASP A 61 -11.27 -9.55 -0.75
CA ASP A 61 -12.40 -8.90 -0.06
C ASP A 61 -13.10 -9.78 1.00
N ASP A 62 -12.81 -11.06 1.03
CA ASP A 62 -13.41 -12.02 1.94
C ASP A 62 -12.40 -12.89 2.71
N LEU A 63 -11.19 -12.38 2.96
CA LEU A 63 -10.19 -13.13 3.75
C LEU A 63 -10.73 -13.45 5.16
N MET A 64 -11.57 -12.58 5.73
CA MET A 64 -12.24 -12.81 7.02
C MET A 64 -13.36 -13.84 6.97
N TRP A 65 -14.02 -14.02 5.82
CA TRP A 65 -15.17 -14.89 5.69
C TRP A 65 -14.90 -16.18 4.92
N LEU A 66 -13.63 -16.43 4.53
CA LEU A 66 -13.19 -17.62 3.75
C LEU A 66 -14.01 -17.83 2.46
N ARG A 67 -14.59 -16.79 1.91
CA ARG A 67 -15.23 -16.81 0.61
C ARG A 67 -14.25 -16.29 -0.42
N ALA A 68 -13.87 -17.15 -1.34
CA ALA A 68 -13.04 -16.79 -2.48
C ALA A 68 -13.88 -15.99 -3.48
N THR A 69 -13.93 -14.68 -3.31
CA THR A 69 -14.25 -13.76 -4.39
C THR A 69 -13.01 -13.59 -5.27
N ASP A 70 -13.21 -13.15 -6.51
CA ASP A 70 -12.13 -12.98 -7.46
C ASP A 70 -11.02 -12.10 -6.88
N PRO A 71 -9.78 -12.63 -6.72
CA PRO A 71 -8.70 -11.86 -6.11
C PRO A 71 -8.35 -10.66 -6.99
N GLY A 72 -8.36 -9.48 -6.39
CA GLY A 72 -7.91 -8.26 -7.01
C GLY A 72 -6.43 -8.00 -6.76
N ALA A 73 -5.87 -7.09 -7.55
CA ALA A 73 -4.52 -6.56 -7.33
C ALA A 73 -4.50 -5.07 -7.57
N SER A 74 -3.86 -4.34 -6.69
CA SER A 74 -3.71 -2.89 -6.79
C SER A 74 -2.29 -2.43 -6.51
N ALA A 75 -1.94 -1.29 -7.09
CA ALA A 75 -0.70 -0.59 -6.84
C ALA A 75 -1.01 0.85 -6.42
N SER A 76 -0.29 1.36 -5.45
CA SER A 76 -0.42 2.75 -5.03
C SER A 76 0.93 3.40 -4.82
N LEU A 77 0.97 4.70 -5.11
CA LEU A 77 2.12 5.57 -4.90
C LEU A 77 1.68 6.74 -4.04
N VAL A 78 2.32 6.91 -2.87
CA VAL A 78 1.92 7.91 -1.89
C VAL A 78 3.14 8.74 -1.48
N TRP A 79 3.00 10.05 -1.53
CA TRP A 79 3.97 11.01 -1.01
C TRP A 79 3.62 11.36 0.43
N ASN A 80 4.35 10.82 1.39
CA ASN A 80 4.08 11.00 2.81
C ASN A 80 4.97 12.11 3.39
N MET A 81 4.37 12.92 4.24
CA MET A 81 5.05 13.95 5.02
C MET A 81 4.95 13.61 6.51
N VAL A 82 6.06 13.71 7.22
CA VAL A 82 6.13 13.51 8.68
C VAL A 82 5.87 14.82 9.36
N PHE A 83 4.77 14.91 10.09
CA PHE A 83 4.34 16.14 10.78
C PHE A 83 4.89 16.22 12.19
N LYS A 84 5.09 15.07 12.84
CA LYS A 84 5.54 15.02 14.23
C LYS A 84 6.35 13.75 14.45
N GLU A 85 7.51 13.91 15.07
CA GLU A 85 8.33 12.81 15.55
C GLU A 85 8.54 12.96 17.06
N LYS A 86 8.42 11.87 17.79
CA LYS A 86 8.69 11.80 19.21
C LYS A 86 9.59 10.59 19.49
N THR A 87 10.69 10.84 20.18
CA THR A 87 11.57 9.77 20.64
C THR A 87 11.11 9.31 22.03
N SER A 88 10.88 8.02 22.20
CA SER A 88 10.57 7.41 23.49
C SER A 88 11.81 7.34 24.36
N VAL A 89 11.61 7.23 25.69
CA VAL A 89 12.68 7.00 26.67
C VAL A 89 13.54 5.77 26.34
N TYR A 90 12.97 4.79 25.65
CA TYR A 90 13.67 3.57 25.19
C TYR A 90 14.37 3.76 23.82
N GLY A 91 14.48 5.00 23.30
CA GLY A 91 15.16 5.27 22.03
C GLY A 91 14.37 4.92 20.77
N ASN A 92 13.13 4.45 20.90
CA ASN A 92 12.26 4.20 19.74
C ASN A 92 11.69 5.54 19.22
N LYS A 93 11.62 5.70 17.91
CA LYS A 93 11.04 6.88 17.27
C LYS A 93 9.62 6.60 16.80
N ILE A 94 8.69 7.43 17.24
CA ILE A 94 7.29 7.37 16.79
C ILE A 94 7.04 8.60 15.93
N SER A 95 6.65 8.36 14.69
CA SER A 95 6.39 9.39 13.69
C SER A 95 4.92 9.38 13.28
N PHE A 96 4.29 10.54 13.23
CA PHE A 96 2.97 10.73 12.63
C PHE A 96 3.17 11.26 11.21
N PHE A 97 2.57 10.59 10.25
CA PHE A 97 2.69 10.96 8.84
C PHE A 97 1.32 11.03 8.16
N ALA A 98 1.24 11.84 7.11
CA ALA A 98 0.14 11.84 6.18
C ALA A 98 0.60 12.30 4.80
N GLY A 99 -0.15 11.94 3.77
CA GLY A 99 0.18 12.37 2.42
C GLY A 99 -0.85 12.00 1.37
N PRO A 100 -0.81 12.69 0.24
CA PRO A 100 -1.60 12.37 -0.95
C PRO A 100 -0.91 11.28 -1.78
N GLY A 101 -1.71 10.56 -2.53
CA GLY A 101 -1.24 9.53 -3.45
C GLY A 101 -2.22 9.23 -4.55
N ILE A 102 -1.85 8.26 -5.35
CA ILE A 102 -2.67 7.70 -6.42
C ILE A 102 -2.71 6.18 -6.30
N MET A 103 -3.79 5.60 -6.74
CA MET A 103 -3.98 4.15 -6.79
C MET A 103 -4.54 3.75 -8.15
N ALA A 104 -4.09 2.61 -8.65
CA ALA A 104 -4.64 1.92 -9.79
C ALA A 104 -4.58 0.41 -9.59
N GLY A 105 -5.60 -0.31 -10.05
CA GLY A 105 -5.64 -1.77 -9.90
C GLY A 105 -6.81 -2.40 -10.64
N TYR A 106 -6.91 -3.72 -10.50
CA TYR A 106 -8.07 -4.50 -10.87
C TYR A 106 -8.58 -5.17 -9.61
N VAL A 107 -9.71 -4.73 -9.13
CA VAL A 107 -10.24 -5.06 -7.79
C VAL A 107 -11.73 -5.32 -7.85
N THR A 108 -12.24 -6.00 -6.84
CA THR A 108 -13.68 -6.21 -6.67
C THR A 108 -14.25 -5.09 -5.80
N ASP A 109 -15.34 -4.46 -6.22
CA ASP A 109 -16.05 -3.44 -5.42
C ASP A 109 -17.12 -4.10 -4.54
N LEU A 110 -17.66 -3.37 -3.57
CA LEU A 110 -18.77 -3.79 -2.68
C LEU A 110 -19.98 -4.36 -3.42
N SER A 111 -20.15 -4.02 -4.69
CA SER A 111 -21.17 -4.59 -5.56
C SER A 111 -20.86 -6.00 -6.07
N ASN A 112 -19.78 -6.62 -5.60
CA ASN A 112 -19.27 -7.92 -6.02
C ASN A 112 -18.98 -8.00 -7.53
N THR A 113 -18.56 -6.89 -8.11
CA THR A 113 -18.15 -6.80 -9.51
C THR A 113 -16.67 -6.49 -9.60
N ALA A 114 -15.91 -7.34 -10.30
CA ALA A 114 -14.50 -7.12 -10.57
C ALA A 114 -14.33 -6.13 -11.72
N GLY A 115 -13.35 -5.24 -11.60
CA GLY A 115 -13.10 -4.22 -12.61
C GLY A 115 -11.84 -3.42 -12.36
N ALA A 116 -11.51 -2.54 -13.31
CA ALA A 116 -10.40 -1.63 -13.16
C ALA A 116 -10.79 -0.48 -12.22
N ALA A 117 -9.98 -0.22 -11.20
CA ALA A 117 -10.16 0.91 -10.29
C ALA A 117 -8.96 1.84 -10.38
N PHE A 118 -9.20 3.13 -10.30
CA PHE A 118 -8.16 4.15 -10.18
C PHE A 118 -8.71 5.36 -9.43
N GLY A 119 -7.84 6.05 -8.71
CA GLY A 119 -8.28 7.19 -7.93
C GLY A 119 -7.16 7.91 -7.20
N LEU A 120 -7.57 9.01 -6.57
CA LEU A 120 -6.75 9.74 -5.63
C LEU A 120 -6.82 9.03 -4.26
N MET A 121 -5.70 8.96 -3.60
CA MET A 121 -5.55 8.31 -2.31
C MET A 121 -5.02 9.32 -1.30
N GLY A 122 -5.59 9.30 -0.10
CA GLY A 122 -4.96 9.90 1.06
C GLY A 122 -4.35 8.80 1.93
N ARG A 123 -3.28 9.09 2.63
CA ARG A 123 -2.76 8.19 3.66
C ARG A 123 -2.48 8.97 4.93
N VAL A 124 -2.85 8.40 6.07
CA VAL A 124 -2.53 8.95 7.38
C VAL A 124 -2.16 7.80 8.30
N GLY A 125 -1.09 7.97 9.08
CA GLY A 125 -0.65 6.85 9.92
C GLY A 125 0.38 7.23 10.97
N LEU A 126 0.69 6.22 11.76
CA LEU A 126 1.74 6.21 12.77
C LEU A 126 2.77 5.17 12.38
N GLU A 127 4.04 5.50 12.54
CA GLU A 127 5.16 4.60 12.34
C GLU A 127 6.03 4.59 13.58
N CYS A 128 6.35 3.40 14.06
CA CYS A 128 7.26 3.18 15.17
C CYS A 128 8.55 2.54 14.64
N ARG A 129 9.66 3.25 14.70
CA ARG A 129 11.01 2.76 14.39
C ARG A 129 11.69 2.30 15.66
N PHE A 130 12.05 1.05 15.69
CA PHE A 130 12.80 0.48 16.80
C PHE A 130 14.29 0.79 16.64
N GLN A 131 15.07 0.57 17.70
CA GLN A 131 16.54 0.64 17.64
C GLN A 131 17.16 -0.40 16.66
N ARG A 132 16.40 -1.45 16.36
CA ARG A 132 16.73 -2.42 15.31
C ARG A 132 16.13 -1.94 13.98
N PRO A 133 16.62 -2.42 12.83
CA PRO A 133 16.13 -2.01 11.52
C PRO A 133 14.69 -2.53 11.23
N VAL A 134 13.87 -2.63 12.25
CA VAL A 134 12.47 -3.05 12.17
C VAL A 134 11.57 -1.86 12.46
N MET A 135 10.53 -1.70 11.67
CA MET A 135 9.53 -0.66 11.78
C MET A 135 8.14 -1.28 11.77
N LEU A 136 7.29 -0.76 12.63
CA LEU A 136 5.85 -1.06 12.62
C LEU A 136 5.08 0.18 12.24
N SER A 137 4.08 0.02 11.40
CA SER A 137 3.19 1.11 11.02
C SER A 137 1.73 0.71 11.12
N VAL A 138 0.89 1.68 11.43
CA VAL A 138 -0.56 1.57 11.34
C VAL A 138 -1.04 2.76 10.54
N SER A 139 -1.79 2.54 9.47
CA SER A 139 -2.27 3.60 8.60
C SER A 139 -3.69 3.37 8.12
N LEU A 140 -4.34 4.47 7.75
CA LEU A 140 -5.61 4.50 7.04
C LEU A 140 -5.36 5.10 5.66
N SER A 141 -5.95 4.51 4.64
CA SER A 141 -5.63 4.84 3.24
C SER A 141 -6.90 5.01 2.40
N PRO A 142 -7.74 6.04 2.68
CA PRO A 142 -8.96 6.28 1.90
C PRO A 142 -8.66 6.57 0.44
N ILE A 143 -9.47 5.99 -0.45
CA ILE A 143 -9.37 6.17 -1.89
C ILE A 143 -10.67 6.78 -2.41
N LEU A 144 -10.55 7.90 -3.10
CA LEU A 144 -11.62 8.52 -3.88
C LEU A 144 -11.36 8.29 -5.36
N GLY A 145 -12.11 7.40 -5.98
CA GLY A 145 -11.81 6.96 -7.33
C GLY A 145 -13.02 6.42 -8.08
N CYS A 146 -12.74 5.99 -9.29
CA CYS A 146 -13.70 5.38 -10.20
C CYS A 146 -13.41 3.89 -10.34
N HIS A 147 -14.47 3.10 -10.44
CA HIS A 147 -14.45 1.68 -10.74
C HIS A 147 -15.12 1.45 -12.08
N ILE A 148 -14.40 0.84 -13.02
CA ILE A 148 -14.86 0.56 -14.38
C ILE A 148 -15.08 -0.94 -14.52
N THR A 149 -16.32 -1.32 -14.83
CA THR A 149 -16.71 -2.70 -15.09
C THR A 149 -17.29 -2.83 -16.49
N THR A 150 -17.13 -4.01 -17.08
CA THR A 150 -17.79 -4.36 -18.35
C THR A 150 -18.86 -5.39 -18.04
N GLU A 151 -20.12 -4.98 -18.08
CA GLU A 151 -21.27 -5.84 -17.93
C GLU A 151 -22.05 -5.89 -19.25
N LYS A 152 -22.25 -7.09 -19.82
CA LYS A 152 -23.06 -7.31 -21.04
C LYS A 152 -22.67 -6.38 -22.20
N GLU A 153 -21.38 -6.22 -22.46
CA GLU A 153 -20.79 -5.36 -23.51
C GLU A 153 -20.93 -3.85 -23.28
N GLU A 154 -21.52 -3.42 -22.16
CA GLU A 154 -21.56 -2.02 -21.76
C GLU A 154 -20.46 -1.72 -20.74
N VAL A 155 -19.68 -0.67 -21.02
CA VAL A 155 -18.70 -0.14 -20.05
C VAL A 155 -19.44 0.77 -19.06
N ARG A 156 -19.40 0.41 -17.79
CA ARG A 156 -20.02 1.21 -16.71
C ARG A 156 -18.94 1.75 -15.78
N MET A 157 -18.97 3.05 -15.58
CA MET A 157 -18.13 3.74 -14.61
C MET A 157 -18.98 4.07 -13.37
N ARG A 158 -18.47 3.70 -12.20
CA ARG A 158 -19.11 3.96 -10.89
C ARG A 158 -18.08 4.51 -9.91
N LEU A 159 -18.56 5.11 -8.83
CA LEU A 159 -17.70 5.49 -7.70
C LEU A 159 -17.16 4.22 -7.04
N TYR A 160 -15.85 4.17 -6.74
CA TYR A 160 -15.20 3.07 -6.05
C TYR A 160 -15.55 3.10 -4.55
N LYS A 161 -16.58 2.37 -4.14
CA LYS A 161 -17.11 2.40 -2.77
C LYS A 161 -16.20 1.69 -1.78
N SER A 162 -15.58 0.58 -2.15
CA SER A 162 -14.61 -0.14 -1.31
C SER A 162 -13.45 0.75 -0.91
N GLY A 163 -13.00 1.65 -1.79
CA GLY A 163 -11.96 2.62 -1.50
C GLY A 163 -12.32 3.60 -0.38
N LEU A 164 -13.59 3.98 -0.26
CA LEU A 164 -14.07 4.84 0.83
C LEU A 164 -14.08 4.11 2.18
N LEU A 165 -14.36 2.79 2.20
CA LEU A 165 -14.30 2.00 3.43
C LEU A 165 -12.90 1.92 4.02
N GLN A 166 -11.85 2.07 3.24
CA GLN A 166 -10.47 2.10 3.72
C GLN A 166 -10.18 3.32 4.63
N PHE A 167 -11.11 4.26 4.75
CA PHE A 167 -11.06 5.31 5.77
C PHE A 167 -11.22 4.78 7.21
N VAL A 168 -11.89 3.65 7.39
CA VAL A 168 -12.14 3.04 8.70
C VAL A 168 -11.38 1.73 8.91
N ILE A 169 -10.80 1.16 7.86
CA ILE A 169 -10.08 -0.11 7.93
C ILE A 169 -8.59 0.16 8.08
N PRO A 170 -7.99 -0.15 9.24
CA PRO A 170 -6.56 0.05 9.45
C PRO A 170 -5.74 -0.98 8.68
N GLU A 171 -4.62 -0.52 8.15
CA GLU A 171 -3.56 -1.32 7.56
C GLU A 171 -2.39 -1.36 8.54
N ILE A 172 -1.90 -2.55 8.85
CA ILE A 172 -0.74 -2.78 9.70
C ILE A 172 0.44 -3.16 8.81
N GLY A 173 1.54 -2.43 8.94
CA GLY A 173 2.78 -2.68 8.20
C GLY A 173 3.90 -3.15 9.12
N ILE A 174 4.66 -4.14 8.65
CA ILE A 174 5.91 -4.57 9.25
C ILE A 174 6.99 -4.41 8.19
N LYS A 175 8.02 -3.60 8.47
CA LYS A 175 9.03 -3.20 7.51
C LYS A 175 10.43 -3.36 8.07
N TYR A 176 11.38 -3.56 7.18
CA TYR A 176 12.81 -3.60 7.46
C TYR A 176 13.48 -2.40 6.78
N ALA A 177 14.17 -1.56 7.55
CA ALA A 177 14.91 -0.41 7.06
C ALA A 177 16.37 -0.79 6.74
N PHE A 178 16.92 -0.26 5.64
CA PHE A 178 18.30 -0.52 5.19
C PHE A 178 18.91 0.68 4.46
#